data_2674d74522dda8fbfb4ca6d1533c0c42
#
_entry.id   2674d74522dda8fbfb4ca6d1533c0c42
#
_cell.length_a   1.000
_cell.length_b   1.000
_cell.length_c   1.000
_cell.angle_alpha   90.00
_cell.angle_beta   90.00
_cell.angle_gamma   90.00
#
_symmetry.space_group_name_H-M   'P 1'
#
loop_
_entity.id
_entity.type
_entity.pdbx_description
1 polymer ?
#
loop_
_entity_poly.entity_id
_entity_poly.type
_entity_poly.pdbx_seq_one_letter_code
_entity_poly.pdbx_strand_id
1 'polypeptide(L)' 'MSSAIHNRLALLRAERGLSRKALAEAVGVNFQTIGYLERGDYSASLELALKLAAYFEVPVEALFSLEPFESLFKR' A
#
# COMPACT_ATOMS: atom_id res chain seq x y z
N MET A 1 11.05 1.30 19.98
CA MET A 1 10.03 2.04 19.37
C MET A 1 9.96 1.79 17.89
N SER A 2 8.82 1.67 17.39
CA SER A 2 8.66 1.39 15.99
C SER A 2 8.37 2.66 15.21
N SER A 3 8.77 2.69 13.97
CA SER A 3 8.41 3.76 13.08
C SER A 3 7.17 3.36 12.36
N ALA A 4 6.28 4.30 12.21
CA ALA A 4 5.14 4.08 11.37
C ALA A 4 5.59 4.15 9.92
N ILE A 5 5.09 3.24 9.11
CA ILE A 5 5.31 3.30 7.68
C ILE A 5 4.04 3.79 7.04
N HIS A 6 4.15 4.87 6.31
CA HIS A 6 3.02 5.47 5.63
C HIS A 6 2.87 4.85 4.26
N ASN A 7 1.64 4.74 3.76
CA ASN A 7 1.44 4.17 2.44
C ASN A 7 0.28 4.83 1.72
N ARG A 8 0.31 4.68 0.40
CA ARG A 8 -0.76 5.16 -0.47
C ARG A 8 -1.53 4.00 -1.08
N LEU A 9 -1.52 2.85 -0.44
CA LEU A 9 -2.11 1.65 -1.02
C LEU A 9 -3.61 1.83 -1.29
N ALA A 10 -4.33 2.37 -0.30
CA ALA A 10 -5.76 2.58 -0.48
C ALA A 10 -6.04 3.57 -1.59
N LEU A 11 -5.22 4.61 -1.71
CA LEU A 11 -5.40 5.61 -2.76
C LEU A 11 -5.20 4.99 -4.14
N LEU A 12 -4.11 4.26 -4.33
CA LEU A 12 -3.84 3.66 -5.63
C LEU A 12 -4.89 2.62 -5.99
N ARG A 13 -5.32 1.85 -4.99
CA ARG A 13 -6.36 0.87 -5.22
C ARG A 13 -7.66 1.56 -5.65
N ALA A 14 -8.03 2.63 -4.95
CA ALA A 14 -9.26 3.35 -5.25
C ALA A 14 -9.21 3.99 -6.64
N GLU A 15 -8.05 4.51 -7.02
CA GLU A 15 -7.91 5.12 -8.34
C GLU A 15 -8.18 4.14 -9.46
N ARG A 16 -7.93 2.85 -9.20
CA ARG A 16 -8.16 1.83 -10.22
C ARG A 16 -9.50 1.12 -10.05
N GLY A 17 -10.31 1.57 -9.10
CA GLY A 17 -11.59 0.91 -8.85
C GLY A 17 -11.42 -0.53 -8.39
N LEU A 18 -10.36 -0.81 -7.67
CA LEU A 18 -9.96 -2.17 -7.34
C LEU A 18 -10.34 -2.49 -5.92
N SER A 19 -11.04 -3.61 -5.69
CA SER A 19 -11.40 -4.01 -4.33
C SER A 19 -10.17 -4.57 -3.63
N ARG A 20 -10.23 -4.60 -2.28
CA ARG A 20 -9.17 -5.24 -1.51
C ARG A 20 -9.01 -6.69 -1.90
N LYS A 21 -10.13 -7.38 -2.13
CA LYS A 21 -10.11 -8.79 -2.49
C LYS A 21 -9.40 -8.99 -3.83
N ALA A 22 -9.72 -8.17 -4.80
CA ALA A 22 -9.09 -8.29 -6.11
C ALA A 22 -7.60 -8.03 -6.04
N LEU A 23 -7.19 -7.02 -5.27
CA LEU A 23 -5.77 -6.73 -5.12
C LEU A 23 -5.07 -7.87 -4.40
N ALA A 24 -5.69 -8.41 -3.36
CA ALA A 24 -5.11 -9.53 -2.61
C ALA A 24 -4.87 -10.72 -3.52
N GLU A 25 -5.84 -11.03 -4.37
CA GLU A 25 -5.71 -12.14 -5.30
C GLU A 25 -4.58 -11.89 -6.28
N ALA A 26 -4.43 -10.65 -6.73
CA ALA A 26 -3.41 -10.32 -7.71
C ALA A 26 -2.00 -10.51 -7.15
N VAL A 27 -1.80 -10.23 -5.86
CA VAL A 27 -0.46 -10.34 -5.27
C VAL A 27 -0.31 -11.55 -4.37
N GLY A 28 -1.35 -12.39 -4.26
CA GLY A 28 -1.23 -13.68 -3.59
C GLY A 28 -1.29 -13.65 -2.09
N VAL A 29 -2.09 -12.76 -1.50
CA VAL A 29 -2.26 -12.69 -0.06
C VAL A 29 -3.74 -12.70 0.30
N ASN A 30 -4.02 -12.82 1.58
CA ASN A 30 -5.37 -12.75 2.11
C ASN A 30 -5.86 -11.29 2.03
N PHE A 31 -7.16 -11.10 1.74
CA PHE A 31 -7.67 -9.74 1.60
C PHE A 31 -7.61 -8.95 2.92
N GLN A 32 -7.65 -9.65 4.06
CA GLN A 32 -7.50 -8.97 5.34
C GLN A 32 -6.12 -8.34 5.49
N THR A 33 -5.11 -8.97 4.89
CA THR A 33 -3.76 -8.42 4.90
C THR A 33 -3.73 -7.05 4.23
N ILE A 34 -4.45 -6.91 3.12
CA ILE A 34 -4.51 -5.62 2.43
C ILE A 34 -5.11 -4.56 3.35
N GLY A 35 -6.20 -4.92 4.05
CA GLY A 35 -6.81 -3.98 4.98
C GLY A 35 -5.88 -3.56 6.12
N TYR A 36 -5.14 -4.51 6.68
CA TYR A 36 -4.19 -4.20 7.74
C TYR A 36 -3.08 -3.29 7.24
N LEU A 37 -2.59 -3.55 6.02
CA LEU A 37 -1.56 -2.70 5.43
C LEU A 37 -2.07 -1.28 5.24
N GLU A 38 -3.28 -1.14 4.71
CA GLU A 38 -3.83 0.18 4.43
C GLU A 38 -4.00 1.01 5.69
N ARG A 39 -4.33 0.35 6.80
CA ARG A 39 -4.51 1.06 8.07
C ARG A 39 -3.22 1.28 8.83
N GLY A 40 -2.12 0.69 8.36
CA GLY A 40 -0.86 0.79 9.08
C GLY A 40 -0.72 -0.16 10.24
N ASP A 41 -1.61 -1.14 10.35
CA ASP A 41 -1.58 -2.12 11.45
C ASP A 41 -0.59 -3.23 11.20
N TYR A 42 0.01 -3.28 10.03
CA TYR A 42 0.88 -4.36 9.62
C TYR A 42 1.84 -3.83 8.58
N SER A 43 3.11 -4.18 8.72
CA SER A 43 4.13 -3.78 7.75
C SER A 43 4.30 -4.89 6.72
N ALA A 44 4.36 -4.51 5.46
CA ALA A 44 4.55 -5.47 4.40
C ALA A 44 5.96 -6.05 4.46
N SER A 45 6.09 -7.34 4.16
CA SER A 45 7.41 -7.89 3.91
C SER A 45 7.99 -7.21 2.68
N LEU A 46 9.30 -7.28 2.53
CA LEU A 46 9.95 -6.70 1.35
C LEU A 46 9.38 -7.32 0.09
N GLU A 47 9.17 -8.63 0.09
CA GLU A 47 8.63 -9.30 -1.08
C GLU A 47 7.24 -8.75 -1.44
N LEU A 48 6.37 -8.62 -0.44
CA LEU A 48 5.03 -8.12 -0.70
C LEU A 48 5.06 -6.67 -1.16
N ALA A 49 5.93 -5.86 -0.55
CA ALA A 49 6.06 -4.46 -0.97
C ALA A 49 6.47 -4.35 -2.44
N LEU A 50 7.42 -5.18 -2.86
CA LEU A 50 7.87 -5.17 -4.23
C LEU A 50 6.79 -5.66 -5.19
N LYS A 51 6.02 -6.68 -4.78
CA LYS A 51 4.92 -7.17 -5.61
C LYS A 51 3.84 -6.11 -5.79
N LEU A 52 3.52 -5.41 -4.71
CA LEU A 52 2.52 -4.35 -4.79
C LEU A 52 2.98 -3.21 -5.69
N ALA A 53 4.24 -2.79 -5.53
CA ALA A 53 4.78 -1.73 -6.36
C ALA A 53 4.79 -2.14 -7.83
N ALA A 54 5.17 -3.38 -8.11
CA ALA A 54 5.17 -3.88 -9.47
C ALA A 54 3.76 -3.92 -10.06
N TYR A 55 2.80 -4.35 -9.24
CA TYR A 55 1.43 -4.42 -9.71
C TYR A 55 0.91 -3.04 -10.13
N PHE A 56 1.20 -2.03 -9.31
CA PHE A 56 0.76 -0.67 -9.62
C PHE A 56 1.71 0.06 -10.57
N GLU A 57 2.83 -0.55 -10.89
CA GLU A 57 3.82 0.01 -11.83
C GLU A 57 4.36 1.34 -11.32
N VAL A 58 4.70 1.36 -10.05
CA VAL A 58 5.29 2.54 -9.41
C VAL A 58 6.52 2.10 -8.64
N PRO A 59 7.46 3.01 -8.37
CA PRO A 59 8.56 2.68 -7.48
C PRO A 59 8.01 2.39 -6.09
N VAL A 60 8.71 1.55 -5.33
CA VAL A 60 8.23 1.19 -3.99
C VAL A 60 8.12 2.43 -3.11
N GLU A 61 8.97 3.42 -3.32
CA GLU A 61 8.95 4.66 -2.54
C GLU A 61 7.73 5.52 -2.82
N ALA A 62 7.08 5.32 -3.96
CA ALA A 62 5.84 6.03 -4.25
C ALA A 62 4.66 5.41 -3.52
N LEU A 63 4.84 4.19 -3.03
CA LEU A 63 3.78 3.45 -2.38
C LEU A 63 3.95 3.42 -0.86
N PHE A 64 5.18 3.30 -0.38
CA PHE A 64 5.50 3.25 1.05
C PHE A 64 6.54 4.29 1.39
N SER A 65 6.42 4.87 2.58
CA SER A 65 7.37 5.91 3.00
C SER A 65 7.49 5.92 4.50
N LEU A 66 8.66 6.29 4.97
CA LEU A 66 8.89 6.50 6.40
C LEU A 66 8.33 7.83 6.87
N GLU A 67 7.99 8.72 5.94
CA GLU A 67 7.43 10.02 6.26
C GLU A 67 6.06 10.15 5.63
N PRO A 68 5.18 10.99 6.21
CA PRO A 68 3.86 11.16 5.64
C PRO A 68 3.94 11.69 4.22
N PHE A 69 3.05 11.19 3.36
CA PHE A 69 2.94 11.71 2.00
C PHE A 69 2.29 13.07 2.04
N GLU A 70 2.69 13.93 1.13
CA GLU A 70 2.04 15.24 1.03
C GLU A 70 0.62 15.09 0.53
N SER A 71 -0.24 15.89 1.11
CA SER A 71 -1.61 15.97 0.64
C SER A 71 -1.67 16.70 -0.67
N LEU A 72 -2.55 16.27 -1.57
CA LEU A 72 -2.78 16.98 -2.82
C LEU A 72 -3.35 18.36 -2.58
N PHE A 73 -3.95 18.60 -1.42
CA PHE A 73 -4.58 19.89 -1.09
C PHE A 73 -3.74 20.70 -0.13
N LYS A 74 -2.52 20.30 0.10
CA LYS A 74 -1.65 21.04 0.97
C LYS A 74 -1.33 22.40 0.40
N ARG A 75 -1.29 23.38 1.28
CA ARG A 75 -0.98 24.72 0.87
C ARG A 75 0.45 25.05 1.10
#